data_973845ba169afbc6bf48a0f6c8cf90f8
#
_entry.id   973845ba169afbc6bf48a0f6c8cf90f8
#
_cell.length_a   1.000
_cell.length_b   1.000
_cell.length_c   1.000
_cell.angle_alpha   90.00
_cell.angle_beta   90.00
_cell.angle_gamma   90.00
#
_symmetry.space_group_name_H-M   'P 1'
#
loop_
_entity.id
_entity.type
_entity.pdbx_description
1 polymer ?
#
loop_
_entity_poly.entity_id
_entity_poly.type
_entity_poly.pdbx_seq_one_letter_code
_entity_poly.pdbx_strand_id
1 'polypeptide(L)'
;MTVTGPISADQLGFTLIHEHIYLDLLRDAWLTPNYLDDPELAHIELQRYKDAGGVTIVDQTSGGLRESDHDLLFDQDLNHLKHADAVKQVAIDTGINIILGCGWYRETYYEPRLWRMKTDEIAEEMVRDVTVGIDGTDVRAGFIGEIGAHFNSVSAIEERVLRAAARAQIKTGVALGTHATRGPQGLQQLDVLMQEGVDPRRVVIAHSGSYPRHKYHAEIAKRGAYISFDRMGNLKTANPFDFKRSLRLIKEIIDAGLIRNLLFSHDVCYKTDYVTYGGGGYDFLSTQGLTVLNKEIGLTEEQFKTIMYDNPRRLLTGEGA
;
A
#
# COMPACT_ATOMS: atom_id res chain seq x y z
N MET A 1 1.88 14.45 3.16
CA MET A 1 3.33 14.62 2.94
C MET A 1 3.73 13.72 1.80
N THR A 2 4.42 14.22 0.78
CA THR A 2 5.02 13.43 -0.31
C THR A 2 6.55 13.45 -0.17
N VAL A 3 7.24 12.62 -0.92
CA VAL A 3 8.73 12.56 -0.91
C VAL A 3 9.39 13.86 -1.38
N THR A 4 8.67 14.70 -2.13
CA THR A 4 9.12 16.02 -2.60
C THR A 4 8.62 17.19 -1.72
N GLY A 5 7.86 16.91 -0.66
CA GLY A 5 7.34 17.92 0.26
C GLY A 5 5.82 17.84 0.48
N PRO A 6 5.25 18.77 1.25
CA PRO A 6 3.81 18.77 1.53
C PRO A 6 3.01 19.21 0.29
N ILE A 7 1.86 18.59 0.10
CA ILE A 7 0.85 18.97 -0.90
C ILE A 7 -0.49 19.22 -0.20
N SER A 8 -1.38 20.00 -0.83
CA SER A 8 -2.75 20.17 -0.37
C SER A 8 -3.64 18.98 -0.78
N ALA A 9 -4.77 18.82 -0.10
CA ALA A 9 -5.68 17.70 -0.32
C ALA A 9 -6.27 17.65 -1.75
N ASP A 10 -6.45 18.78 -2.39
CA ASP A 10 -6.96 18.92 -3.76
C ASP A 10 -5.91 18.51 -4.82
N GLN A 11 -4.63 18.45 -4.45
CA GLN A 11 -3.56 18.00 -5.36
C GLN A 11 -3.41 16.48 -5.40
N LEU A 12 -4.15 15.71 -4.58
CA LEU A 12 -4.07 14.25 -4.58
C LEU A 12 -4.56 13.63 -5.90
N GLY A 13 -5.65 14.13 -6.48
CA GLY A 13 -6.16 13.65 -7.76
C GLY A 13 -6.48 12.15 -7.78
N PHE A 14 -6.30 11.53 -8.96
CA PHE A 14 -6.40 10.07 -9.10
C PHE A 14 -5.29 9.41 -8.30
N THR A 15 -5.65 8.59 -7.31
CA THR A 15 -4.71 8.07 -6.31
C THR A 15 -4.71 6.55 -6.26
N LEU A 16 -3.54 5.96 -6.41
CA LEU A 16 -3.26 4.55 -6.12
C LEU A 16 -2.80 4.43 -4.66
N ILE A 17 -3.56 3.71 -3.86
CA ILE A 17 -3.36 3.68 -2.41
C ILE A 17 -2.35 2.62 -1.94
N HIS A 18 -1.96 1.69 -2.79
CA HIS A 18 -1.07 0.59 -2.45
C HIS A 18 -0.25 0.17 -3.66
N GLU A 19 0.98 0.66 -3.73
CA GLU A 19 1.95 0.32 -4.77
C GLU A 19 3.34 0.18 -4.17
N HIS A 20 4.27 -0.38 -4.97
CA HIS A 20 5.69 -0.44 -4.68
C HIS A 20 6.48 0.02 -5.90
N ILE A 21 7.53 0.82 -5.70
CA ILE A 21 8.38 1.33 -6.79
C ILE A 21 9.71 0.59 -6.81
N TYR A 22 10.39 0.55 -5.68
CA TYR A 22 11.59 -0.27 -5.46
C TYR A 22 11.32 -1.20 -4.30
N LEU A 23 11.50 -2.50 -4.50
CA LEU A 23 11.03 -3.51 -3.57
C LEU A 23 11.84 -4.80 -3.66
N ASP A 24 12.12 -5.41 -2.52
CA ASP A 24 12.71 -6.73 -2.41
C ASP A 24 11.78 -7.74 -1.71
N LEU A 25 11.30 -8.72 -2.48
CA LEU A 25 10.51 -9.86 -1.98
C LEU A 25 11.25 -11.20 -2.12
N LEU A 26 12.57 -11.20 -2.27
CA LEU A 26 13.33 -12.43 -2.48
C LEU A 26 13.30 -13.36 -1.28
N ARG A 27 13.02 -12.87 -0.08
CA ARG A 27 12.81 -13.73 1.09
C ARG A 27 11.58 -14.64 0.97
N ASP A 28 10.61 -14.30 0.13
CA ASP A 28 9.46 -15.15 -0.16
C ASP A 28 9.80 -16.25 -1.17
N ALA A 29 10.57 -15.91 -2.21
CA ALA A 29 11.07 -16.84 -3.19
C ALA A 29 12.24 -16.21 -3.96
N TRP A 30 13.34 -16.93 -4.09
CA TRP A 30 14.54 -16.51 -4.83
C TRP A 30 14.29 -16.54 -6.34
N LEU A 31 13.40 -15.67 -6.81
CA LEU A 31 13.03 -15.56 -8.22
C LEU A 31 13.26 -14.14 -8.72
N THR A 32 13.87 -14.00 -9.87
CA THR A 32 14.17 -12.71 -10.52
C THR A 32 12.98 -11.73 -10.57
N PRO A 33 11.71 -12.17 -10.79
CA PRO A 33 10.58 -11.24 -10.77
C PRO A 33 10.27 -10.61 -9.42
N ASN A 34 10.80 -11.15 -8.32
CA ASN A 34 10.43 -10.79 -6.95
C ASN A 34 11.18 -9.57 -6.40
N TYR A 35 11.81 -8.77 -7.25
CA TYR A 35 12.41 -7.51 -6.85
C TYR A 35 12.26 -6.44 -7.93
N LEU A 36 12.10 -5.21 -7.50
CA LEU A 36 11.99 -4.01 -8.33
C LEU A 36 13.16 -3.10 -7.97
N ASP A 37 14.15 -3.00 -8.85
CA ASP A 37 15.42 -2.35 -8.59
C ASP A 37 15.96 -1.52 -9.77
N ASP A 38 15.20 -1.45 -10.88
CA ASP A 38 15.62 -0.82 -12.12
C ASP A 38 15.02 0.60 -12.24
N PRO A 39 15.82 1.67 -12.09
CA PRO A 39 15.32 3.05 -12.15
C PRO A 39 14.78 3.46 -13.52
N GLU A 40 15.35 2.96 -14.62
CA GLU A 40 14.88 3.27 -15.97
C GLU A 40 13.50 2.64 -16.20
N LEU A 41 13.35 1.39 -15.79
CA LEU A 41 12.07 0.67 -15.90
C LEU A 41 11.00 1.29 -14.98
N ALA A 42 11.35 1.65 -13.75
CA ALA A 42 10.44 2.35 -12.84
C ALA A 42 9.97 3.68 -13.44
N HIS A 43 10.89 4.46 -14.04
CA HIS A 43 10.55 5.70 -14.71
C HIS A 43 9.58 5.46 -15.88
N ILE A 44 9.85 4.49 -16.76
CA ILE A 44 8.99 4.15 -17.90
C ILE A 44 7.57 3.79 -17.43
N GLU A 45 7.46 2.90 -16.45
CA GLU A 45 6.17 2.43 -15.95
C GLU A 45 5.37 3.52 -15.22
N LEU A 46 6.04 4.38 -14.44
CA LEU A 46 5.42 5.51 -13.76
C LEU A 46 5.01 6.62 -14.73
N GLN A 47 5.82 6.88 -15.79
CA GLN A 47 5.46 7.85 -16.82
C GLN A 47 4.17 7.43 -17.54
N ARG A 48 3.98 6.13 -17.80
CA ARG A 48 2.71 5.62 -18.34
C ARG A 48 1.51 5.96 -17.45
N TYR A 49 1.66 5.79 -16.13
CA TYR A 49 0.62 6.18 -15.18
C TYR A 49 0.34 7.68 -15.21
N LYS A 50 1.38 8.50 -15.27
CA LYS A 50 1.26 9.96 -15.41
C LYS A 50 0.52 10.35 -16.69
N ASP A 51 0.91 9.78 -17.83
CA ASP A 51 0.32 10.06 -19.14
C ASP A 51 -1.15 9.62 -19.22
N ALA A 52 -1.52 8.60 -18.44
CA ALA A 52 -2.89 8.12 -18.28
C ALA A 52 -3.75 8.95 -17.29
N GLY A 53 -3.25 10.08 -16.80
CA GLY A 53 -3.96 10.95 -15.86
C GLY A 53 -3.78 10.59 -14.39
N GLY A 54 -2.87 9.69 -14.06
CA GLY A 54 -2.49 9.38 -12.70
C GLY A 54 -1.79 10.55 -12.01
N VAL A 55 -2.04 10.74 -10.74
CA VAL A 55 -1.54 11.91 -9.99
C VAL A 55 -0.76 11.51 -8.74
N THR A 56 -1.28 10.60 -7.94
CA THR A 56 -0.68 10.23 -6.65
C THR A 56 -0.53 8.73 -6.51
N ILE A 57 0.59 8.31 -5.93
CA ILE A 57 0.86 6.93 -5.51
C ILE A 57 1.21 6.93 -4.03
N VAL A 58 0.62 5.99 -3.27
CA VAL A 58 1.10 5.63 -1.94
C VAL A 58 2.00 4.40 -2.09
N ASP A 59 3.30 4.62 -1.99
CA ASP A 59 4.30 3.55 -1.98
C ASP A 59 4.40 2.97 -0.57
N GLN A 60 3.85 1.77 -0.39
CA GLN A 60 3.80 1.10 0.91
C GLN A 60 5.02 0.22 1.20
N THR A 61 6.15 0.47 0.55
CA THR A 61 7.40 -0.25 0.81
C THR A 61 7.98 0.14 2.16
N SER A 62 7.70 -0.68 3.15
CA SER A 62 8.15 -0.50 4.55
C SER A 62 9.48 -1.20 4.83
N GLY A 63 10.02 -1.05 6.05
CA GLY A 63 11.26 -1.68 6.47
C GLY A 63 11.23 -3.20 6.31
N GLY A 64 12.36 -3.77 5.92
CA GLY A 64 12.53 -5.16 5.51
C GLY A 64 12.24 -5.41 4.02
N LEU A 65 11.48 -4.55 3.35
CA LEU A 65 11.24 -4.57 1.91
C LEU A 65 12.17 -3.62 1.14
N ARG A 66 12.74 -2.61 1.83
CA ARG A 66 13.63 -1.59 1.27
C ARG A 66 15.09 -1.99 1.29
N GLU A 67 15.47 -2.85 2.23
CA GLU A 67 16.84 -3.31 2.42
C GLU A 67 16.91 -4.75 1.93
N SER A 68 17.59 -4.94 0.83
CA SER A 68 17.95 -6.27 0.41
C SER A 68 19.17 -6.75 1.19
N ASP A 69 19.19 -7.99 1.63
CA ASP A 69 20.45 -8.71 1.90
C ASP A 69 21.30 -8.82 0.61
N HIS A 70 20.99 -7.99 -0.39
CA HIS A 70 21.49 -8.03 -1.75
C HIS A 70 22.74 -7.23 -2.01
N ASP A 71 23.33 -6.59 -1.02
CA ASP A 71 24.73 -6.13 -1.14
C ASP A 71 25.67 -7.21 -1.69
N LEU A 72 25.20 -8.46 -1.70
CA LEU A 72 25.92 -9.61 -2.25
C LEU A 72 25.57 -9.96 -3.71
N LEU A 73 24.42 -9.53 -4.26
CA LEU A 73 23.95 -9.93 -5.59
C LEU A 73 23.83 -8.79 -6.59
N PHE A 74 23.63 -7.56 -6.12
CA PHE A 74 23.45 -6.38 -6.96
C PHE A 74 24.52 -5.36 -6.66
N ASP A 75 25.72 -5.73 -7.13
CA ASP A 75 26.86 -4.85 -7.08
C ASP A 75 26.57 -3.58 -7.89
N GLN A 76 26.61 -2.44 -7.20
CA GLN A 76 27.25 -1.22 -7.64
C GLN A 76 26.54 -0.28 -8.60
N ASP A 77 25.47 -0.62 -9.31
CA ASP A 77 24.93 0.29 -10.32
C ASP A 77 23.74 1.15 -9.89
N LEU A 78 23.06 0.86 -8.80
CA LEU A 78 22.10 1.78 -8.17
C LEU A 78 22.80 2.90 -7.37
N ASN A 79 24.03 3.20 -7.73
CA ASN A 79 24.80 4.38 -7.35
C ASN A 79 24.51 4.94 -5.94
N HIS A 80 24.62 4.11 -4.89
CA HIS A 80 24.67 4.60 -3.53
C HIS A 80 23.48 5.44 -3.04
N LEU A 81 22.36 5.47 -3.78
CA LEU A 81 21.15 6.14 -3.31
C LEU A 81 20.44 5.26 -2.30
N LYS A 82 20.07 5.83 -1.17
CA LYS A 82 19.13 5.20 -0.25
C LYS A 82 17.77 5.07 -0.91
N HIS A 83 17.02 4.05 -0.56
CA HIS A 83 15.69 3.78 -1.12
C HIS A 83 14.80 5.04 -1.18
N ALA A 84 14.70 5.79 -0.08
CA ALA A 84 13.87 6.99 -0.02
C ALA A 84 14.34 8.10 -0.99
N ASP A 85 15.65 8.25 -1.19
CA ASP A 85 16.21 9.20 -2.15
C ASP A 85 15.97 8.77 -3.60
N ALA A 86 16.03 7.46 -3.89
CA ALA A 86 15.70 6.91 -5.21
C ALA A 86 14.21 7.13 -5.55
N VAL A 87 13.30 6.91 -4.60
CA VAL A 87 11.87 7.19 -4.75
C VAL A 87 11.63 8.70 -4.94
N LYS A 88 12.34 9.55 -4.21
CA LYS A 88 12.28 11.02 -4.40
C LYS A 88 12.76 11.42 -5.80
N GLN A 89 13.82 10.82 -6.30
CA GLN A 89 14.34 11.13 -7.63
C GLN A 89 13.31 10.80 -8.72
N VAL A 90 12.74 9.59 -8.72
CA VAL A 90 11.74 9.22 -9.73
C VAL A 90 10.45 10.06 -9.61
N ALA A 91 10.09 10.52 -8.41
CA ALA A 91 8.98 11.45 -8.22
C ALA A 91 9.26 12.82 -8.87
N ILE A 92 10.48 13.32 -8.77
CA ILE A 92 10.92 14.56 -9.44
C ILE A 92 10.88 14.37 -10.96
N ASP A 93 11.41 13.28 -11.48
CA ASP A 93 11.57 13.04 -12.91
C ASP A 93 10.20 12.85 -13.61
N THR A 94 9.23 12.23 -12.94
CA THR A 94 7.88 11.97 -13.49
C THR A 94 6.85 13.05 -13.13
N GLY A 95 7.11 13.83 -12.07
CA GLY A 95 6.13 14.78 -11.54
C GLY A 95 4.90 14.11 -10.91
N ILE A 96 5.03 12.86 -10.46
CA ILE A 96 4.00 12.14 -9.69
C ILE A 96 4.14 12.48 -8.21
N ASN A 97 3.03 12.68 -7.51
CA ASN A 97 3.04 12.78 -6.06
C ASN A 97 3.24 11.37 -5.46
N ILE A 98 4.39 11.11 -4.85
CA ILE A 98 4.64 9.84 -4.17
C ILE A 98 4.60 10.07 -2.66
N ILE A 99 3.72 9.35 -1.98
CA ILE A 99 3.60 9.29 -0.52
C ILE A 99 4.28 8.00 -0.07
N LEU A 100 5.43 8.12 0.60
CA LEU A 100 6.20 6.95 1.02
C LEU A 100 5.73 6.45 2.38
N GLY A 101 5.59 5.13 2.52
CA GLY A 101 5.26 4.43 3.75
C GLY A 101 6.47 4.24 4.66
N CYS A 102 6.22 3.97 5.95
CA CYS A 102 7.24 3.58 6.93
C CYS A 102 6.72 2.48 7.87
N GLY A 103 7.57 1.99 8.74
CA GLY A 103 7.30 0.86 9.61
C GLY A 103 7.94 -0.43 9.09
N TRP A 104 7.40 -1.59 9.47
CA TRP A 104 7.97 -2.90 9.09
C TRP A 104 6.90 -3.84 8.56
N TYR A 105 7.25 -4.57 7.50
CA TYR A 105 6.38 -5.48 6.77
C TYR A 105 5.84 -6.61 7.68
N ARG A 106 6.39 -7.79 7.64
CA ARG A 106 5.98 -8.96 8.44
C ARG A 106 7.18 -9.68 9.05
N GLU A 107 6.94 -10.56 9.99
CA GLU A 107 7.96 -11.20 10.82
C GLU A 107 9.14 -11.77 10.03
N THR A 108 8.91 -12.40 8.87
CA THR A 108 9.97 -12.97 8.03
C THR A 108 10.93 -11.93 7.45
N TYR A 109 10.54 -10.66 7.44
CA TYR A 109 11.30 -9.52 6.94
C TYR A 109 11.89 -8.65 8.07
N TYR A 110 11.65 -9.02 9.32
CA TYR A 110 12.12 -8.22 10.43
C TYR A 110 13.63 -8.36 10.64
N GLU A 111 14.26 -7.23 10.89
CA GLU A 111 15.63 -7.16 11.30
C GLU A 111 15.81 -7.77 12.71
N PRO A 112 16.96 -8.45 13.02
CA PRO A 112 17.17 -9.08 14.32
C PRO A 112 17.03 -8.15 15.53
N ARG A 113 17.22 -6.83 15.35
CA ARG A 113 17.07 -5.84 16.42
C ARG A 113 15.63 -5.67 16.90
N LEU A 114 14.62 -5.79 16.02
CA LEU A 114 13.20 -5.64 16.36
C LEU A 114 12.75 -6.64 17.45
N TRP A 115 13.33 -7.82 17.46
CA TRP A 115 13.03 -8.84 18.47
C TRP A 115 13.40 -8.42 19.90
N ARG A 116 14.31 -7.46 20.05
CA ARG A 116 14.82 -6.96 21.33
C ARG A 116 14.24 -5.61 21.72
N MET A 117 13.68 -4.87 20.77
CA MET A 117 13.13 -3.54 20.99
C MET A 117 11.78 -3.59 21.71
N LYS A 118 11.53 -2.58 22.54
CA LYS A 118 10.22 -2.34 23.14
C LYS A 118 9.28 -1.70 22.13
N THR A 119 7.97 -1.84 22.36
CA THR A 119 6.93 -1.23 21.49
C THR A 119 7.14 0.27 21.30
N ASP A 120 7.48 1.00 22.38
CA ASP A 120 7.70 2.46 22.29
C ASP A 120 8.95 2.82 21.50
N GLU A 121 10.02 2.04 21.58
CA GLU A 121 11.23 2.25 20.80
C GLU A 121 10.96 2.07 19.30
N ILE A 122 10.18 1.05 18.93
CA ILE A 122 9.74 0.83 17.55
C ILE A 122 8.82 1.97 17.09
N ALA A 123 7.89 2.42 17.95
CA ALA A 123 7.01 3.54 17.63
C ALA A 123 7.77 4.85 17.40
N GLU A 124 8.78 5.15 18.21
CA GLU A 124 9.61 6.35 18.05
C GLU A 124 10.41 6.35 16.74
N GLU A 125 10.82 5.19 16.23
CA GLU A 125 11.43 5.11 14.90
C GLU A 125 10.44 5.51 13.81
N MET A 126 9.21 4.96 13.81
CA MET A 126 8.17 5.35 12.86
C MET A 126 7.79 6.84 12.98
N VAL A 127 7.73 7.38 14.21
CA VAL A 127 7.50 8.82 14.42
C VAL A 127 8.62 9.64 13.79
N ARG A 128 9.87 9.21 13.94
CA ARG A 128 11.03 9.90 13.35
C ARG A 128 10.95 9.85 11.82
N ASP A 129 10.57 8.71 11.23
CA ASP A 129 10.40 8.58 9.78
C ASP A 129 9.36 9.57 9.24
N VAL A 130 8.27 9.81 9.98
CA VAL A 130 7.23 10.76 9.59
C VAL A 130 7.65 12.23 9.83
N THR A 131 8.41 12.51 10.89
CA THR A 131 8.67 13.90 11.33
C THR A 131 10.03 14.44 10.93
N VAL A 132 11.02 13.57 10.76
CA VAL A 132 12.41 13.93 10.46
C VAL A 132 12.81 13.41 9.07
N GLY A 133 12.79 12.08 8.87
CA GLY A 133 13.13 11.44 7.61
C GLY A 133 13.46 9.96 7.76
N ILE A 134 13.24 9.22 6.69
CA ILE A 134 13.44 7.78 6.55
C ILE A 134 14.93 7.48 6.36
N ASP A 135 15.46 6.49 7.07
CA ASP A 135 16.82 5.94 6.90
C ASP A 135 17.93 7.01 6.91
N GLY A 136 17.71 8.10 7.66
CA GLY A 136 18.66 9.21 7.79
C GLY A 136 18.74 10.11 6.55
N THR A 137 17.71 10.11 5.69
CA THR A 137 17.50 11.08 4.61
C THR A 137 16.64 12.25 5.10
N ASP A 138 16.36 13.24 4.24
CA ASP A 138 15.38 14.30 4.48
C ASP A 138 13.96 13.94 4.00
N VAL A 139 13.78 12.76 3.41
CA VAL A 139 12.50 12.26 2.90
C VAL A 139 11.64 11.77 4.05
N ARG A 140 10.51 12.44 4.28
CA ARG A 140 9.58 12.07 5.35
C ARG A 140 8.47 11.16 4.85
N ALA A 141 8.13 10.15 5.66
CA ALA A 141 6.97 9.32 5.40
C ALA A 141 5.67 10.14 5.50
N GLY A 142 4.72 9.86 4.62
CA GLY A 142 3.36 10.40 4.67
C GLY A 142 2.31 9.35 5.03
N PHE A 143 2.74 8.12 5.29
CA PHE A 143 1.92 6.96 5.57
C PHE A 143 2.65 5.99 6.51
N ILE A 144 1.93 5.26 7.36
CA ILE A 144 2.49 4.15 8.14
C ILE A 144 2.01 2.85 7.51
N GLY A 145 2.91 2.04 7.01
CA GLY A 145 2.58 0.78 6.32
C GLY A 145 3.43 0.54 5.07
N GLU A 146 3.27 -0.68 4.55
CA GLU A 146 2.32 -1.68 5.04
C GLU A 146 2.86 -2.41 6.28
N ILE A 147 2.01 -2.55 7.30
CA ILE A 147 2.32 -3.29 8.52
C ILE A 147 1.71 -4.68 8.40
N GLY A 148 2.55 -5.68 8.30
CA GLY A 148 2.15 -7.02 7.95
C GLY A 148 1.81 -7.95 9.10
N ALA A 149 1.07 -8.99 8.75
CA ALA A 149 0.94 -10.20 9.55
C ALA A 149 0.95 -11.43 8.65
N HIS A 150 1.42 -12.56 9.19
CA HIS A 150 1.48 -13.82 8.45
C HIS A 150 0.08 -14.41 8.23
N PHE A 151 -0.08 -15.30 7.25
CA PHE A 151 -1.35 -15.70 6.61
C PHE A 151 -2.59 -15.93 7.49
N ASN A 152 -2.49 -16.49 8.68
CA ASN A 152 -3.69 -16.91 9.41
C ASN A 152 -3.79 -16.32 10.83
N SER A 153 -2.77 -15.64 11.29
CA SER A 153 -2.71 -15.09 12.65
C SER A 153 -1.69 -13.96 12.72
N VAL A 154 -1.81 -13.15 13.74
CA VAL A 154 -0.83 -12.15 14.13
C VAL A 154 0.10 -12.79 15.16
N SER A 155 1.41 -12.84 14.88
CA SER A 155 2.40 -13.34 15.83
C SER A 155 2.66 -12.33 16.96
N ALA A 156 3.32 -12.77 18.03
CA ALA A 156 3.61 -11.90 19.17
C ALA A 156 4.50 -10.70 18.80
N ILE A 157 5.45 -10.88 17.86
CA ILE A 157 6.30 -9.77 17.40
C ILE A 157 5.55 -8.87 16.41
N GLU A 158 4.70 -9.44 15.54
CA GLU A 158 3.83 -8.67 14.65
C GLU A 158 2.82 -7.84 15.42
N GLU A 159 2.23 -8.39 16.51
CA GLU A 159 1.38 -7.61 17.41
C GLU A 159 2.14 -6.45 18.05
N ARG A 160 3.39 -6.66 18.46
CA ARG A 160 4.24 -5.59 18.99
C ARG A 160 4.46 -4.48 17.97
N VAL A 161 4.75 -4.83 16.73
CA VAL A 161 4.93 -3.85 15.63
C VAL A 161 3.61 -3.13 15.30
N LEU A 162 2.48 -3.85 15.28
CA LEU A 162 1.15 -3.24 15.11
C LEU A 162 0.83 -2.23 16.22
N ARG A 163 1.11 -2.57 17.48
CA ARG A 163 0.92 -1.62 18.61
C ARG A 163 1.84 -0.41 18.51
N ALA A 164 3.08 -0.62 18.04
CA ALA A 164 4.01 0.47 17.78
C ALA A 164 3.50 1.39 16.66
N ALA A 165 3.00 0.81 15.56
CA ALA A 165 2.39 1.55 14.45
C ALA A 165 1.15 2.35 14.91
N ALA A 166 0.32 1.77 15.79
CA ALA A 166 -0.81 2.46 16.38
C ALA A 166 -0.37 3.70 17.18
N ARG A 167 0.64 3.56 18.05
CA ARG A 167 1.19 4.68 18.84
C ARG A 167 1.80 5.77 17.96
N ALA A 168 2.52 5.36 16.92
CA ALA A 168 3.07 6.29 15.94
C ALA A 168 1.97 7.01 15.17
N GLN A 169 0.91 6.30 14.75
CA GLN A 169 -0.26 6.87 14.07
C GLN A 169 -0.95 7.93 14.94
N ILE A 170 -1.23 7.62 16.19
CA ILE A 170 -1.88 8.55 17.14
C ILE A 170 -1.02 9.82 17.34
N LYS A 171 0.31 9.65 17.42
CA LYS A 171 1.24 10.77 17.64
C LYS A 171 1.42 11.65 16.40
N THR A 172 1.35 11.09 15.20
CA THR A 172 1.64 11.78 13.93
C THR A 172 0.40 12.17 13.14
N GLY A 173 -0.72 11.46 13.34
CA GLY A 173 -1.97 11.66 12.61
C GLY A 173 -1.97 11.16 11.16
N VAL A 174 -0.90 10.56 10.64
CA VAL A 174 -0.88 10.02 9.26
C VAL A 174 -1.75 8.76 9.15
N ALA A 175 -2.19 8.41 7.94
CA ALA A 175 -2.96 7.19 7.72
C ALA A 175 -2.10 5.93 7.91
N LEU A 176 -2.75 4.79 8.19
CA LEU A 176 -2.09 3.51 8.44
C LEU A 176 -2.66 2.42 7.52
N GLY A 177 -1.79 1.64 6.89
CA GLY A 177 -2.12 0.47 6.08
C GLY A 177 -1.57 -0.81 6.66
N THR A 178 -2.36 -1.89 6.57
CA THR A 178 -1.93 -3.21 7.01
C THR A 178 -1.88 -4.19 5.85
N HIS A 179 -1.01 -5.19 5.95
CA HIS A 179 -0.95 -6.33 5.04
C HIS A 179 -1.71 -7.52 5.65
N ALA A 180 -2.79 -7.96 4.98
CA ALA A 180 -3.67 -9.04 5.44
C ALA A 180 -4.00 -10.03 4.32
N THR A 181 -3.03 -10.91 3.97
CA THR A 181 -3.14 -11.82 2.83
C THR A 181 -3.72 -13.18 3.20
N ARG A 182 -4.70 -13.67 2.43
CA ARG A 182 -5.22 -15.05 2.44
C ARG A 182 -5.91 -15.54 3.72
N GLY A 183 -6.13 -14.69 4.72
CA GLY A 183 -6.70 -15.08 6.01
C GLY A 183 -7.50 -13.97 6.67
N PRO A 184 -8.07 -14.23 7.87
CA PRO A 184 -8.92 -13.31 8.60
C PRO A 184 -8.14 -12.28 9.44
N GLN A 185 -6.81 -12.26 9.38
CA GLN A 185 -5.95 -11.47 10.27
C GLN A 185 -6.22 -9.97 10.24
N GLY A 186 -6.80 -9.41 9.16
CA GLY A 186 -7.14 -8.00 9.10
C GLY A 186 -8.13 -7.56 10.19
N LEU A 187 -9.04 -8.42 10.64
CA LEU A 187 -9.88 -8.11 11.81
C LEU A 187 -9.08 -8.13 13.11
N GLN A 188 -8.13 -9.06 13.26
CA GLN A 188 -7.24 -9.11 14.42
C GLN A 188 -6.32 -7.88 14.45
N GLN A 189 -5.78 -7.48 13.29
CA GLN A 189 -4.99 -6.26 13.16
C GLN A 189 -5.82 -5.04 13.56
N LEU A 190 -7.04 -4.92 13.06
CA LEU A 190 -7.95 -3.82 13.40
C LEU A 190 -8.30 -3.80 14.90
N ASP A 191 -8.53 -4.97 15.52
CA ASP A 191 -8.76 -5.09 16.95
C ASP A 191 -7.57 -4.54 17.76
N VAL A 192 -6.34 -4.89 17.40
CA VAL A 192 -5.11 -4.41 18.05
C VAL A 192 -4.96 -2.90 17.91
N LEU A 193 -5.17 -2.36 16.70
CA LEU A 193 -5.07 -0.92 16.42
C LEU A 193 -6.11 -0.13 17.21
N MET A 194 -7.36 -0.59 17.24
CA MET A 194 -8.45 0.04 17.99
C MET A 194 -8.25 -0.05 19.51
N GLN A 195 -7.68 -1.13 20.03
CA GLN A 195 -7.31 -1.26 21.46
C GLN A 195 -6.28 -0.21 21.89
N GLU A 196 -5.34 0.17 21.00
CA GLU A 196 -4.38 1.25 21.25
C GLU A 196 -5.01 2.65 21.08
N GLY A 197 -6.23 2.75 20.51
CA GLY A 197 -6.95 4.02 20.34
C GLY A 197 -6.90 4.63 18.95
N VAL A 198 -6.47 3.88 17.94
CA VAL A 198 -6.48 4.35 16.53
C VAL A 198 -7.92 4.51 16.05
N ASP A 199 -8.21 5.63 15.41
CA ASP A 199 -9.47 5.82 14.69
C ASP A 199 -9.49 4.92 13.44
N PRO A 200 -10.41 3.96 13.34
CA PRO A 200 -10.46 3.05 12.20
C PRO A 200 -10.65 3.75 10.85
N ARG A 201 -11.19 4.98 10.83
CA ARG A 201 -11.32 5.80 9.61
C ARG A 201 -9.96 6.27 9.06
N ARG A 202 -8.88 6.04 9.80
CA ARG A 202 -7.50 6.29 9.38
C ARG A 202 -6.75 5.01 9.01
N VAL A 203 -7.45 3.87 8.92
CA VAL A 203 -6.87 2.55 8.67
C VAL A 203 -7.39 1.96 7.36
N VAL A 204 -6.50 1.38 6.57
CA VAL A 204 -6.85 0.53 5.43
C VAL A 204 -6.32 -0.89 5.65
N ILE A 205 -7.21 -1.87 5.46
CA ILE A 205 -6.85 -3.30 5.45
C ILE A 205 -6.61 -3.70 3.99
N ALA A 206 -5.34 -3.93 3.65
CA ALA A 206 -4.93 -4.30 2.30
C ALA A 206 -5.20 -5.78 1.99
N HIS A 207 -5.09 -6.12 0.71
CA HIS A 207 -5.24 -7.47 0.14
C HIS A 207 -6.57 -8.15 0.45
N SER A 208 -7.61 -7.35 0.67
CA SER A 208 -8.94 -7.84 1.05
C SER A 208 -9.55 -8.79 0.02
N GLY A 209 -9.21 -8.63 -1.27
CA GLY A 209 -9.60 -9.56 -2.33
C GLY A 209 -9.04 -10.98 -2.18
N SER A 210 -7.96 -11.16 -1.42
CA SER A 210 -7.32 -12.45 -1.20
C SER A 210 -8.08 -13.36 -0.24
N TYR A 211 -8.98 -12.82 0.60
CA TYR A 211 -9.80 -13.58 1.55
C TYR A 211 -11.30 -13.45 1.20
N PRO A 212 -11.91 -14.44 0.50
CA PRO A 212 -13.20 -14.30 -0.16
C PRO A 212 -14.38 -14.46 0.80
N ARG A 213 -14.51 -13.61 1.80
CA ARG A 213 -15.55 -13.64 2.82
C ARG A 213 -16.25 -12.27 2.94
N HIS A 214 -17.41 -12.09 2.31
CA HIS A 214 -18.15 -10.84 2.36
C HIS A 214 -18.39 -10.34 3.80
N LYS A 215 -18.77 -11.22 4.73
CA LYS A 215 -18.98 -10.84 6.15
C LYS A 215 -17.73 -10.24 6.79
N TYR A 216 -16.55 -10.70 6.41
CA TYR A 216 -15.27 -10.16 6.87
C TYR A 216 -15.09 -8.72 6.36
N HIS A 217 -15.28 -8.49 5.08
CA HIS A 217 -15.17 -7.15 4.49
C HIS A 217 -16.21 -6.18 5.08
N ALA A 218 -17.48 -6.63 5.17
CA ALA A 218 -18.54 -5.82 5.75
C ALA A 218 -18.28 -5.45 7.21
N GLU A 219 -17.67 -6.36 7.98
CA GLU A 219 -17.33 -6.08 9.38
C GLU A 219 -16.23 -5.03 9.50
N ILE A 220 -15.16 -5.12 8.69
CA ILE A 220 -14.10 -4.10 8.63
C ILE A 220 -14.70 -2.73 8.29
N ALA A 221 -15.50 -2.65 7.23
CA ALA A 221 -16.10 -1.41 6.77
C ALA A 221 -17.09 -0.81 7.79
N LYS A 222 -17.91 -1.63 8.46
CA LYS A 222 -18.83 -1.19 9.52
C LYS A 222 -18.13 -0.61 10.74
N ARG A 223 -16.90 -1.04 11.03
CA ARG A 223 -16.06 -0.44 12.06
C ARG A 223 -15.44 0.88 11.63
N GLY A 224 -15.59 1.28 10.36
CA GLY A 224 -15.10 2.53 9.80
C GLY A 224 -13.82 2.41 8.99
N ALA A 225 -13.12 1.28 9.04
CA ALA A 225 -11.88 1.09 8.29
C ALA A 225 -12.13 0.91 6.79
N TYR A 226 -11.10 1.19 6.00
CA TYR A 226 -11.14 0.96 4.55
C TYR A 226 -10.72 -0.47 4.22
N ILE A 227 -11.26 -0.96 3.10
CA ILE A 227 -10.94 -2.26 2.48
C ILE A 227 -10.27 -1.99 1.14
N SER A 228 -9.07 -2.52 0.92
CA SER A 228 -8.38 -2.37 -0.36
C SER A 228 -8.47 -3.64 -1.20
N PHE A 229 -8.95 -3.48 -2.44
CA PHE A 229 -8.77 -4.44 -3.51
C PHE A 229 -7.60 -3.96 -4.37
N ASP A 230 -6.42 -4.38 -4.02
CA ASP A 230 -5.14 -3.85 -4.50
C ASP A 230 -4.41 -4.76 -5.51
N ARG A 231 -5.07 -5.78 -6.04
CA ARG A 231 -4.55 -6.60 -7.14
C ARG A 231 -5.34 -6.40 -8.44
N MET A 232 -5.82 -5.16 -8.68
CA MET A 232 -6.68 -4.86 -9.81
C MET A 232 -5.95 -4.94 -11.16
N GLY A 233 -4.67 -4.62 -11.23
CA GLY A 233 -3.83 -4.74 -12.43
C GLY A 233 -3.66 -6.16 -12.95
N ASN A 234 -3.76 -7.14 -12.07
CA ASN A 234 -3.65 -8.57 -12.41
C ASN A 234 -4.94 -9.18 -12.98
N LEU A 235 -5.99 -8.40 -13.20
CA LEU A 235 -7.24 -8.89 -13.78
C LEU A 235 -7.05 -9.48 -15.19
N LYS A 236 -6.00 -9.07 -15.93
CA LYS A 236 -5.65 -9.64 -17.23
C LYS A 236 -4.85 -10.95 -17.15
N THR A 237 -4.06 -11.12 -16.11
CA THR A 237 -3.12 -12.22 -15.93
C THR A 237 -3.54 -13.18 -14.82
N ALA A 238 -4.42 -12.73 -13.91
CA ALA A 238 -4.94 -13.53 -12.82
C ALA A 238 -5.72 -14.74 -13.34
N ASN A 239 -5.68 -15.82 -12.59
CA ASN A 239 -6.60 -16.92 -12.77
C ASN A 239 -8.02 -16.36 -12.91
N PRO A 240 -8.77 -16.67 -14.00
CA PRO A 240 -10.14 -16.18 -14.21
C PRO A 240 -11.07 -16.37 -13.01
N PHE A 241 -10.74 -17.32 -12.14
CA PHE A 241 -11.45 -17.57 -10.89
C PHE A 241 -11.25 -16.46 -9.87
N ASP A 242 -10.04 -15.91 -9.75
CA ASP A 242 -9.74 -14.85 -8.79
C ASP A 242 -10.31 -13.50 -9.25
N PHE A 243 -10.31 -13.25 -10.55
CA PHE A 243 -10.96 -12.09 -11.14
C PHE A 243 -12.46 -12.05 -10.83
N LYS A 244 -13.20 -13.10 -11.22
CA LYS A 244 -14.66 -13.18 -10.99
C LYS A 244 -15.01 -13.12 -9.50
N ARG A 245 -14.17 -13.69 -8.67
CA ARG A 245 -14.34 -13.64 -7.22
C ARG A 245 -14.21 -12.21 -6.69
N SER A 246 -13.17 -11.49 -7.08
CA SER A 246 -12.97 -10.10 -6.68
C SER A 246 -14.10 -9.20 -7.15
N LEU A 247 -14.54 -9.33 -8.39
CA LEU A 247 -15.68 -8.59 -8.92
C LEU A 247 -16.96 -8.82 -8.11
N ARG A 248 -17.27 -10.08 -7.77
CA ARG A 248 -18.42 -10.41 -6.95
C ARG A 248 -18.33 -9.76 -5.57
N LEU A 249 -17.17 -9.84 -4.92
CA LEU A 249 -16.98 -9.23 -3.59
C LEU A 249 -17.11 -7.71 -3.64
N ILE A 250 -16.54 -7.06 -4.65
CA ILE A 250 -16.66 -5.62 -4.88
C ILE A 250 -18.13 -5.24 -5.04
N LYS A 251 -18.87 -5.97 -5.88
CA LYS A 251 -20.30 -5.74 -6.07
C LYS A 251 -21.08 -5.90 -4.77
N GLU A 252 -20.82 -6.96 -4.00
CA GLU A 252 -21.49 -7.21 -2.71
C GLU A 252 -21.24 -6.06 -1.71
N ILE A 253 -20.03 -5.47 -1.70
CA ILE A 253 -19.69 -4.31 -0.87
C ILE A 253 -20.47 -3.06 -1.31
N ILE A 254 -20.55 -2.81 -2.61
CA ILE A 254 -21.28 -1.68 -3.18
C ILE A 254 -22.80 -1.82 -2.91
N ASP A 255 -23.36 -3.00 -3.16
CA ASP A 255 -24.79 -3.30 -2.92
C ASP A 255 -25.16 -3.18 -1.42
N ALA A 256 -24.19 -3.42 -0.53
CA ALA A 256 -24.37 -3.22 0.92
C ALA A 256 -24.23 -1.73 1.35
N GLY A 257 -24.03 -0.80 0.43
CA GLY A 257 -23.87 0.63 0.72
C GLY A 257 -22.53 1.02 1.34
N LEU A 258 -21.52 0.15 1.26
CA LEU A 258 -20.19 0.33 1.90
C LEU A 258 -19.13 0.90 0.95
N ILE A 259 -19.53 1.49 -0.16
CA ILE A 259 -18.63 2.04 -1.18
C ILE A 259 -17.67 3.10 -0.62
N ARG A 260 -18.07 3.84 0.41
CA ARG A 260 -17.23 4.86 1.07
C ARG A 260 -16.01 4.30 1.81
N ASN A 261 -15.98 2.97 1.99
CA ASN A 261 -14.86 2.26 2.62
C ASN A 261 -14.05 1.44 1.62
N LEU A 262 -14.33 1.54 0.31
CA LEU A 262 -13.70 0.75 -0.73
C LEU A 262 -12.58 1.52 -1.41
N LEU A 263 -11.43 0.88 -1.59
CA LEU A 263 -10.25 1.42 -2.27
C LEU A 263 -9.75 0.41 -3.32
N PHE A 264 -9.18 0.92 -4.41
CA PHE A 264 -8.53 0.11 -5.44
C PHE A 264 -7.07 0.52 -5.62
N SER A 265 -6.23 -0.47 -5.96
CA SER A 265 -4.84 -0.28 -6.38
C SER A 265 -4.37 -1.49 -7.20
N HIS A 266 -3.08 -1.54 -7.53
CA HIS A 266 -2.54 -2.64 -8.32
C HIS A 266 -1.62 -3.54 -7.51
N ASP A 267 -0.97 -2.99 -6.46
CA ASP A 267 0.06 -3.69 -5.69
C ASP A 267 1.11 -4.25 -6.65
N VAL A 268 1.68 -3.35 -7.47
CA VAL A 268 2.78 -3.69 -8.37
C VAL A 268 3.99 -4.04 -7.50
N CYS A 269 4.27 -5.34 -7.38
CA CYS A 269 5.32 -5.85 -6.52
C CYS A 269 6.20 -6.91 -7.18
N TYR A 270 5.92 -7.24 -8.45
CA TYR A 270 6.72 -8.15 -9.26
C TYR A 270 7.05 -7.51 -10.61
N LYS A 271 8.21 -7.82 -11.18
CA LYS A 271 8.55 -7.39 -12.56
C LYS A 271 7.48 -7.80 -13.57
N THR A 272 6.83 -8.94 -13.35
CA THR A 272 5.72 -9.42 -14.20
C THR A 272 4.43 -8.61 -14.08
N ASP A 273 4.31 -7.73 -13.10
CA ASP A 273 3.17 -6.80 -12.99
C ASP A 273 3.32 -5.61 -13.94
N TYR A 274 4.53 -5.26 -14.36
CA TYR A 274 4.80 -4.18 -15.29
C TYR A 274 4.25 -4.42 -16.68
N VAL A 275 3.77 -3.38 -17.35
CA VAL A 275 3.29 -3.46 -18.74
C VAL A 275 4.39 -3.95 -19.68
N THR A 276 5.62 -3.55 -19.43
CA THR A 276 6.82 -3.99 -20.20
C THR A 276 6.95 -5.53 -20.22
N TYR A 277 6.51 -6.20 -19.17
CA TYR A 277 6.51 -7.69 -19.10
C TYR A 277 5.12 -8.31 -19.28
N GLY A 278 4.14 -7.54 -19.77
CA GLY A 278 2.79 -8.04 -20.08
C GLY A 278 1.78 -7.95 -18.94
N GLY A 279 2.15 -7.34 -17.82
CA GLY A 279 1.26 -7.05 -16.70
C GLY A 279 0.31 -5.89 -16.95
N GLY A 280 -0.40 -5.47 -15.91
CA GLY A 280 -1.31 -4.32 -15.93
C GLY A 280 -0.63 -2.98 -15.66
N GLY A 281 0.57 -2.98 -15.09
CA GLY A 281 1.31 -1.78 -14.67
C GLY A 281 0.58 -0.94 -13.64
N TYR A 282 1.03 0.29 -13.47
CA TYR A 282 0.37 1.29 -12.63
C TYR A 282 -0.79 2.00 -13.35
N ASP A 283 -0.96 1.82 -14.67
CA ASP A 283 -1.90 2.59 -15.49
C ASP A 283 -3.21 1.84 -15.83
N PHE A 284 -3.37 0.58 -15.43
CA PHE A 284 -4.57 -0.19 -15.76
C PHE A 284 -5.88 0.46 -15.24
N LEU A 285 -5.92 0.89 -13.98
CA LEU A 285 -7.13 1.51 -13.40
C LEU A 285 -7.46 2.85 -14.07
N SER A 286 -6.45 3.67 -14.41
CA SER A 286 -6.66 4.96 -15.07
C SER A 286 -7.03 4.86 -16.55
N THR A 287 -6.62 3.78 -17.24
CA THR A 287 -6.87 3.58 -18.67
C THR A 287 -8.09 2.69 -18.97
N GLN A 288 -8.23 1.59 -18.25
CA GLN A 288 -9.22 0.55 -18.56
C GLN A 288 -10.16 0.23 -17.38
N GLY A 289 -9.79 0.61 -16.15
CA GLY A 289 -10.47 0.18 -14.93
C GLY A 289 -11.96 0.47 -14.96
N LEU A 290 -12.37 1.71 -15.23
CA LEU A 290 -13.78 2.06 -15.29
C LEU A 290 -14.54 1.25 -16.36
N THR A 291 -13.99 1.14 -17.58
CA THR A 291 -14.64 0.41 -18.68
C THR A 291 -14.85 -1.07 -18.34
N VAL A 292 -13.82 -1.71 -17.75
CA VAL A 292 -13.90 -3.12 -17.37
C VAL A 292 -14.90 -3.32 -16.22
N LEU A 293 -14.82 -2.52 -15.17
CA LEU A 293 -15.69 -2.64 -14.00
C LEU A 293 -17.14 -2.28 -14.31
N ASN A 294 -17.37 -1.29 -15.17
CA ASN A 294 -18.73 -0.97 -15.65
C ASN A 294 -19.34 -2.16 -16.40
N LYS A 295 -18.57 -2.74 -17.35
CA LYS A 295 -19.02 -3.89 -18.15
C LYS A 295 -19.33 -5.11 -17.27
N GLU A 296 -18.49 -5.40 -16.29
CA GLU A 296 -18.55 -6.65 -15.51
C GLU A 296 -19.54 -6.58 -14.32
N ILE A 297 -19.63 -5.44 -13.66
CA ILE A 297 -20.42 -5.29 -12.41
C ILE A 297 -21.32 -4.06 -12.40
N GLY A 298 -21.37 -3.29 -13.49
CA GLY A 298 -22.20 -2.10 -13.58
C GLY A 298 -21.70 -0.91 -12.75
N LEU A 299 -20.38 -0.85 -12.45
CA LEU A 299 -19.80 0.25 -11.69
C LEU A 299 -19.97 1.56 -12.46
N THR A 300 -20.58 2.57 -11.83
CA THR A 300 -20.78 3.87 -12.46
C THR A 300 -19.54 4.75 -12.36
N GLU A 301 -19.44 5.79 -13.19
CA GLU A 301 -18.35 6.78 -13.15
C GLU A 301 -18.28 7.49 -11.79
N GLU A 302 -19.45 7.85 -11.21
CA GLU A 302 -19.52 8.47 -9.87
C GLU A 302 -19.00 7.54 -8.78
N GLN A 303 -19.36 6.25 -8.84
CA GLN A 303 -18.84 5.24 -7.92
C GLN A 303 -17.34 5.06 -8.07
N PHE A 304 -16.85 5.02 -9.31
CA PHE A 304 -15.41 4.93 -9.57
C PHE A 304 -14.64 6.15 -9.06
N LYS A 305 -15.20 7.37 -9.27
CA LYS A 305 -14.64 8.59 -8.69
C LYS A 305 -14.61 8.53 -7.16
N THR A 306 -15.67 8.05 -6.52
CA THR A 306 -15.68 7.86 -5.06
C THR A 306 -14.50 6.98 -4.62
N ILE A 307 -14.24 5.87 -5.33
CA ILE A 307 -13.20 4.90 -4.96
C ILE A 307 -11.79 5.44 -5.22
N MET A 308 -11.56 6.12 -6.35
CA MET A 308 -10.22 6.51 -6.80
C MET A 308 -9.78 7.91 -6.35
N TYR A 309 -10.73 8.78 -5.95
CA TYR A 309 -10.43 10.16 -5.56
C TYR A 309 -10.90 10.47 -4.13
N ASP A 310 -12.20 10.26 -3.83
CA ASP A 310 -12.78 10.74 -2.58
C ASP A 310 -12.36 9.89 -1.38
N ASN A 311 -12.35 8.57 -1.52
CA ASN A 311 -11.95 7.66 -0.45
C ASN A 311 -10.45 7.78 -0.09
N PRO A 312 -9.51 7.77 -1.05
CA PRO A 312 -8.09 8.02 -0.76
C PRO A 312 -7.87 9.37 -0.09
N ARG A 313 -8.55 10.42 -0.58
CA ARG A 313 -8.47 11.76 0.04
C ARG A 313 -8.93 11.72 1.50
N ARG A 314 -10.09 11.14 1.80
CA ARG A 314 -10.57 11.03 3.19
C ARG A 314 -9.62 10.24 4.08
N LEU A 315 -9.11 9.10 3.61
CA LEU A 315 -8.14 8.29 4.35
C LEU A 315 -6.87 9.09 4.65
N LEU A 316 -6.28 9.72 3.63
CA LEU A 316 -4.97 10.37 3.73
C LEU A 316 -5.01 11.70 4.51
N THR A 317 -6.11 12.45 4.42
CA THR A 317 -6.23 13.75 5.07
C THR A 317 -6.98 13.72 6.40
N GLY A 318 -7.85 12.74 6.60
CA GLY A 318 -8.80 12.69 7.72
C GLY A 318 -10.00 13.64 7.55
N GLU A 319 -10.17 14.26 6.38
CA GLU A 319 -11.32 15.12 6.11
C GLU A 319 -12.63 14.30 6.07
N GLY A 320 -13.63 14.76 6.81
CA GLY A 320 -14.94 14.10 6.88
C GLY A 320 -14.93 12.78 7.64
N ALA A 321 -13.92 12.58 8.47
CA ALA A 321 -13.83 11.46 9.39
C ALA A 321 -14.66 11.71 10.67
#